data_94b68eeb82af2a3735188385c4d85ee3
#
_entry.id   94b68eeb82af2a3735188385c4d85ee3
#
_cell.length_a   1.000
_cell.length_b   1.000
_cell.length_c   1.000
_cell.angle_alpha   90.00
_cell.angle_beta   90.00
_cell.angle_gamma   90.00
#
_symmetry.space_group_name_H-M   'P 1'
#
loop_
_entity.id
_entity.type
_entity.pdbx_description
1 polymer ?
#
loop_
_entity_poly.entity_id
_entity_poly.type
_entity_poly.pdbx_seq_one_letter_code
_entity_poly.pdbx_strand_id
1 'polypeptide(L)'
;MTTSRDLLAHRQALLADEQGTLHKVAPLRVALCYPSPYHVGMSSLGFQTIYREIHAHAGASAERAFLPDDVDAFRESRTPLFTLESATPVGELPVLAFSVAYELELPGLLDVLSLVGMPVLAVERGSRWPLVVAGGPLTFSNPEPLEPFVDVLVQGEADGLIHDLLEALEGAQDREALLDRLSRTPGFRVPGRGGPSLRVSRAADDRLPARSQILTPRTELASMFLVEPERGCSRGCHYCVMRRTTNGGMRTVPPERVRELVPEAARRVGLVGAAVTDHPRIVELLRTLVDTGHEVGVSSLRADRLTRELVDTLRRGGARVLTVASDGASQRMRDLVDRKHSEEQLVQAARFAQAAGMERLKVYSMVGLPLETDADVDELVRFTRELAGYLPVALGVSPFVAKRHTPLDGSPFGGIREIDRRLERLRRGLQGKAEVRPTSARWAWVEYMLAQCGPEAGLAAMDAWRAGGSFAAWKKAFAARGCTPTLRARVPDGRRVSTEWPRVDGRPAAAPAA
;
A
#
# COMPACT_ATOMS: atom_id res chain seq x y z
N MET A 1 10.49 -22.95 24.62
CA MET A 1 10.76 -21.49 24.63
C MET A 1 11.75 -21.20 23.52
N THR A 2 11.42 -20.27 22.65
CA THR A 2 12.30 -19.79 21.58
C THR A 2 13.47 -19.03 22.21
N THR A 3 14.69 -19.31 21.78
CA THR A 3 15.91 -18.66 22.30
C THR A 3 16.42 -17.61 21.31
N SER A 4 17.26 -16.68 21.77
CA SER A 4 17.95 -15.72 20.88
C SER A 4 18.72 -16.43 19.75
N ARG A 5 19.25 -17.63 20.04
CA ARG A 5 19.95 -18.45 19.03
C ARG A 5 19.01 -18.94 17.94
N ASP A 6 17.77 -19.34 18.31
CA ASP A 6 16.76 -19.79 17.35
C ASP A 6 16.32 -18.65 16.44
N LEU A 7 16.15 -17.43 17.00
CA LEU A 7 15.81 -16.23 16.25
C LEU A 7 16.91 -15.85 15.25
N LEU A 8 18.18 -15.93 15.66
CA LEU A 8 19.32 -15.69 14.77
C LEU A 8 19.45 -16.77 13.69
N ALA A 9 19.18 -18.05 14.02
CA ALA A 9 19.16 -19.13 13.05
C ALA A 9 18.05 -18.94 12.00
N HIS A 10 16.86 -18.51 12.44
CA HIS A 10 15.76 -18.17 11.52
C HIS A 10 16.16 -17.03 10.56
N ARG A 11 16.76 -15.95 11.07
CA ARG A 11 17.32 -14.87 10.24
C ARG A 11 18.31 -15.40 9.20
N GLN A 12 19.24 -16.26 9.58
CA GLN A 12 20.22 -16.84 8.66
C GLN A 12 19.54 -17.66 7.56
N ALA A 13 18.49 -18.41 7.90
CA ALA A 13 17.72 -19.17 6.93
C ALA A 13 16.99 -18.26 5.91
N LEU A 14 16.47 -17.10 6.35
CA LEU A 14 15.87 -16.11 5.44
C LEU A 14 16.91 -15.58 4.44
N LEU A 15 18.09 -15.18 4.94
CA LEU A 15 19.17 -14.65 4.09
C LEU A 15 19.73 -15.69 3.12
N ALA A 16 19.82 -16.95 3.54
CA ALA A 16 20.33 -18.04 2.68
C ALA A 16 19.45 -18.30 1.47
N ASP A 17 18.16 -17.98 1.56
CA ASP A 17 17.18 -18.13 0.48
C ASP A 17 17.08 -16.88 -0.42
N GLU A 18 17.78 -15.79 -0.09
CA GLU A 18 17.75 -14.56 -0.86
C GLU A 18 18.78 -14.53 -2.00
N GLN A 19 18.39 -13.92 -3.09
CA GLN A 19 19.29 -13.57 -4.21
C GLN A 19 19.19 -12.06 -4.46
N GLY A 20 20.34 -11.38 -4.48
CA GLY A 20 20.41 -9.95 -4.76
C GLY A 20 20.46 -9.05 -3.52
N THR A 21 20.66 -9.63 -2.33
CA THR A 21 20.96 -8.87 -1.09
C THR A 21 22.22 -8.06 -1.27
N LEU A 22 22.15 -6.77 -0.93
CA LEU A 22 23.28 -5.85 -1.06
C LEU A 22 24.06 -5.78 0.25
N HIS A 23 25.38 -5.83 0.13
CA HIS A 23 26.31 -5.66 1.24
C HIS A 23 27.21 -4.47 0.96
N LYS A 24 27.17 -3.47 1.81
CA LYS A 24 27.98 -2.26 1.68
C LYS A 24 28.35 -1.74 3.06
N VAL A 25 29.61 -1.44 3.24
CA VAL A 25 30.10 -0.71 4.41
C VAL A 25 30.03 0.79 4.08
N ALA A 26 29.28 1.53 4.87
CA ALA A 26 29.11 2.97 4.71
C ALA A 26 29.05 3.66 6.09
N PRO A 27 29.47 4.93 6.20
CA PRO A 27 29.42 5.67 7.46
C PRO A 27 27.99 5.85 7.99
N LEU A 28 27.02 6.08 7.10
CA LEU A 28 25.61 6.23 7.46
C LEU A 28 24.87 4.91 7.23
N ARG A 29 24.51 4.24 8.32
CA ARG A 29 23.73 3.00 8.29
C ARG A 29 22.26 3.29 8.64
N VAL A 30 21.33 2.84 7.81
CA VAL A 30 19.89 3.05 7.99
C VAL A 30 19.22 1.71 8.25
N ALA A 31 18.51 1.58 9.37
CA ALA A 31 17.58 0.48 9.57
C ALA A 31 16.32 0.75 8.75
N LEU A 32 16.14 0.06 7.64
CA LEU A 32 14.94 0.12 6.83
C LEU A 32 13.91 -0.86 7.39
N CYS A 33 12.89 -0.34 8.07
CA CYS A 33 11.93 -1.10 8.86
C CYS A 33 10.60 -1.26 8.11
N TYR A 34 10.02 -2.45 8.17
CA TYR A 34 8.66 -2.69 7.71
C TYR A 34 7.78 -3.17 8.89
N PRO A 35 6.63 -2.50 9.18
CA PRO A 35 5.82 -2.78 10.36
C PRO A 35 4.87 -3.97 10.17
N SER A 36 5.28 -4.94 9.37
CA SER A 36 4.63 -6.22 9.11
C SER A 36 5.72 -7.29 8.92
N PRO A 37 5.37 -8.59 8.94
CA PRO A 37 6.34 -9.67 8.82
C PRO A 37 7.13 -9.66 7.51
N TYR A 38 8.26 -10.39 7.50
CA TYR A 38 9.18 -10.49 6.38
C TYR A 38 8.49 -10.82 5.05
N HIS A 39 7.58 -11.81 5.04
CA HIS A 39 6.88 -12.25 3.83
C HIS A 39 6.01 -11.16 3.21
N VAL A 40 5.45 -10.26 4.04
CA VAL A 40 4.68 -9.08 3.59
C VAL A 40 5.61 -7.98 3.10
N GLY A 41 6.58 -7.58 3.95
CA GLY A 41 7.49 -6.47 3.64
C GLY A 41 8.33 -6.71 2.39
N MET A 42 8.82 -7.94 2.19
CA MET A 42 9.58 -8.31 0.99
C MET A 42 8.72 -8.46 -0.27
N SER A 43 7.39 -8.52 -0.14
CA SER A 43 6.46 -8.41 -1.26
C SER A 43 6.21 -6.95 -1.69
N SER A 44 6.71 -5.96 -0.93
CA SER A 44 6.56 -4.54 -1.24
C SER A 44 7.63 -4.04 -2.21
N LEU A 45 7.22 -3.70 -3.42
CA LEU A 45 8.12 -3.14 -4.44
C LEU A 45 8.72 -1.79 -3.99
N GLY A 46 7.93 -0.95 -3.31
CA GLY A 46 8.41 0.33 -2.78
C GLY A 46 9.50 0.15 -1.73
N PHE A 47 9.35 -0.81 -0.81
CA PHE A 47 10.35 -1.12 0.20
C PHE A 47 11.68 -1.57 -0.42
N GLN A 48 11.62 -2.49 -1.39
CA GLN A 48 12.81 -2.94 -2.11
C GLN A 48 13.47 -1.83 -2.93
N THR A 49 12.67 -0.90 -3.47
CA THR A 49 13.18 0.27 -4.19
C THR A 49 13.97 1.18 -3.25
N ILE A 50 13.42 1.52 -2.08
CA ILE A 50 14.12 2.37 -1.11
C ILE A 50 15.39 1.69 -0.57
N TYR A 51 15.36 0.38 -0.36
CA TYR A 51 16.55 -0.40 -0.01
C TYR A 51 17.67 -0.19 -1.05
N ARG A 52 17.35 -0.31 -2.34
CA ARG A 52 18.30 -0.10 -3.44
C ARG A 52 18.77 1.35 -3.52
N GLU A 53 17.86 2.32 -3.40
CA GLU A 53 18.20 3.75 -3.48
C GLU A 53 19.14 4.19 -2.34
N ILE A 54 18.95 3.69 -1.11
CA ILE A 54 19.87 3.96 -0.01
C ILE A 54 21.27 3.39 -0.34
N HIS A 55 21.34 2.18 -0.88
CA HIS A 55 22.62 1.58 -1.29
C HIS A 55 23.28 2.29 -2.48
N ALA A 56 22.50 2.93 -3.36
CA ALA A 56 23.01 3.73 -4.47
C ALA A 56 23.65 5.04 -4.00
N HIS A 57 23.28 5.57 -2.83
CA HIS A 57 23.91 6.74 -2.24
C HIS A 57 25.32 6.38 -1.72
N ALA A 58 26.35 7.16 -2.07
CA ALA A 58 27.75 6.79 -1.82
C ALA A 58 28.04 6.58 -0.33
N GLY A 59 27.57 7.46 0.54
CA GLY A 59 27.83 7.49 1.98
C GLY A 59 26.89 6.64 2.83
N ALA A 60 25.88 5.95 2.25
CA ALA A 60 24.88 5.26 3.03
C ALA A 60 24.72 3.78 2.68
N SER A 61 24.24 2.98 3.64
CA SER A 61 23.81 1.60 3.47
C SER A 61 22.52 1.35 4.23
N ALA A 62 21.69 0.42 3.74
CA ALA A 62 20.47 -0.01 4.40
C ALA A 62 20.61 -1.41 4.96
N GLU A 63 20.03 -1.64 6.13
CA GLU A 63 19.83 -2.95 6.72
C GLU A 63 18.36 -3.11 7.05
N ARG A 64 17.77 -4.21 6.60
CA ARG A 64 16.32 -4.44 6.72
C ARG A 64 15.96 -4.99 8.09
N ALA A 65 14.84 -4.50 8.61
CA ALA A 65 14.20 -5.05 9.82
C ALA A 65 12.69 -5.17 9.60
N PHE A 66 12.09 -6.21 10.15
CA PHE A 66 10.67 -6.49 10.00
C PHE A 66 10.03 -6.73 11.37
N LEU A 67 8.73 -6.46 11.47
CA LEU A 67 7.97 -6.96 12.60
C LEU A 67 8.08 -8.50 12.64
N PRO A 68 8.51 -9.11 13.75
CA PRO A 68 8.55 -10.55 13.86
C PRO A 68 7.15 -11.19 13.74
N ASP A 69 7.06 -12.38 13.14
CA ASP A 69 5.83 -13.19 13.19
C ASP A 69 5.42 -13.53 14.62
N ASP A 70 6.40 -13.74 15.50
CA ASP A 70 6.22 -14.00 16.92
C ASP A 70 6.91 -12.90 17.74
N VAL A 71 6.19 -11.83 18.02
CA VAL A 71 6.65 -10.69 18.83
C VAL A 71 6.94 -11.12 20.28
N ASP A 72 6.15 -12.06 20.80
CA ASP A 72 6.29 -12.50 22.19
C ASP A 72 7.54 -13.34 22.39
N ALA A 73 7.98 -14.10 21.39
CA ALA A 73 9.27 -14.82 21.44
C ALA A 73 10.46 -13.84 21.62
N PHE A 74 10.44 -12.68 20.97
CA PHE A 74 11.46 -11.64 21.17
C PHE A 74 11.40 -11.03 22.58
N ARG A 75 10.18 -10.76 23.09
CA ARG A 75 9.98 -10.23 24.44
C ARG A 75 10.43 -11.20 25.53
N GLU A 76 10.01 -12.47 25.44
CA GLU A 76 10.32 -13.52 26.41
C GLU A 76 11.82 -13.83 26.44
N SER A 77 12.46 -13.94 25.28
CA SER A 77 13.90 -14.17 25.18
C SER A 77 14.75 -12.92 25.49
N ARG A 78 14.12 -11.75 25.68
CA ARG A 78 14.78 -10.45 25.83
C ARG A 78 15.76 -10.15 24.71
N THR A 79 15.47 -10.61 23.51
CA THR A 79 16.29 -10.36 22.34
C THR A 79 15.86 -9.04 21.73
N PRO A 80 16.76 -8.04 21.57
CA PRO A 80 16.41 -6.82 20.87
C PRO A 80 16.11 -7.12 19.39
N LEU A 81 15.24 -6.32 18.77
CA LEU A 81 15.05 -6.43 17.33
C LEU A 81 16.36 -6.14 16.61
N PHE A 82 16.74 -7.00 15.69
CA PHE A 82 17.99 -6.91 14.93
C PHE A 82 17.73 -6.85 13.43
N THR A 83 18.72 -6.34 12.70
CA THR A 83 18.69 -6.25 11.24
C THR A 83 18.96 -7.60 10.58
N LEU A 84 18.47 -7.79 9.35
CA LEU A 84 18.73 -9.00 8.58
C LEU A 84 20.18 -9.09 8.12
N GLU A 85 20.79 -8.04 7.59
CA GLU A 85 22.09 -8.10 6.95
C GLU A 85 23.22 -8.43 7.95
N SER A 86 23.28 -7.73 9.08
CA SER A 86 24.39 -7.86 10.02
C SER A 86 24.04 -8.42 11.40
N ALA A 87 22.75 -8.63 11.70
CA ALA A 87 22.24 -8.93 13.05
C ALA A 87 22.54 -7.81 14.08
N THR A 88 22.83 -6.60 13.64
CA THR A 88 23.00 -5.46 14.54
C THR A 88 21.64 -5.14 15.20
N PRO A 89 21.59 -4.89 16.52
CA PRO A 89 20.39 -4.36 17.16
C PRO A 89 19.94 -3.08 16.45
N VAL A 90 18.66 -3.03 16.08
CA VAL A 90 18.10 -1.91 15.29
C VAL A 90 18.32 -0.56 15.97
N GLY A 91 18.26 -0.52 17.30
CA GLY A 91 18.47 0.70 18.09
C GLY A 91 19.91 1.24 18.09
N GLU A 92 20.88 0.49 17.59
CA GLU A 92 22.28 0.95 17.45
C GLU A 92 22.53 1.68 16.12
N LEU A 93 21.56 1.64 15.17
CA LEU A 93 21.69 2.38 13.94
C LEU A 93 21.18 3.82 14.12
N PRO A 94 21.79 4.83 13.45
CA PRO A 94 21.44 6.24 13.67
C PRO A 94 20.05 6.62 13.15
N VAL A 95 19.49 5.84 12.20
CA VAL A 95 18.21 6.14 11.55
C VAL A 95 17.37 4.88 11.45
N LEU A 96 16.10 4.96 11.89
CA LEU A 96 15.04 3.99 11.66
C LEU A 96 14.08 4.58 10.61
N ALA A 97 14.07 4.02 9.41
CA ALA A 97 13.20 4.44 8.31
C ALA A 97 12.08 3.43 8.10
N PHE A 98 10.84 3.81 8.41
CA PHE A 98 9.66 2.95 8.27
C PHE A 98 8.99 3.15 6.90
N SER A 99 8.66 2.04 6.24
CA SER A 99 7.74 2.03 5.11
C SER A 99 6.37 1.57 5.60
N VAL A 100 5.41 2.48 5.64
CA VAL A 100 4.04 2.22 6.13
C VAL A 100 3.07 2.28 4.95
N ALA A 101 2.40 1.15 4.67
CA ALA A 101 1.54 1.04 3.49
C ALA A 101 0.11 1.51 3.76
N TYR A 102 -0.44 1.25 4.94
CA TYR A 102 -1.82 1.59 5.28
C TYR A 102 -2.02 1.70 6.80
N GLU A 103 -3.17 2.18 7.22
CA GLU A 103 -3.48 2.62 8.59
C GLU A 103 -3.30 1.52 9.65
N LEU A 104 -3.67 0.26 9.32
CA LEU A 104 -3.62 -0.84 10.29
C LEU A 104 -2.20 -1.40 10.52
N GLU A 105 -1.18 -0.86 9.87
CA GLU A 105 0.22 -1.14 10.17
C GLU A 105 0.75 -0.30 11.35
N LEU A 106 -0.01 0.67 11.84
CA LEU A 106 0.42 1.50 12.96
C LEU A 106 0.72 0.69 14.24
N PRO A 107 -0.07 -0.30 14.67
CA PRO A 107 0.31 -1.16 15.80
C PRO A 107 1.65 -1.88 15.60
N GLY A 108 1.93 -2.34 14.39
CA GLY A 108 3.21 -2.99 14.06
C GLY A 108 4.39 -2.04 14.19
N LEU A 109 4.24 -0.77 13.84
CA LEU A 109 5.25 0.26 14.08
C LEU A 109 5.50 0.42 15.59
N LEU A 110 4.45 0.43 16.43
CA LEU A 110 4.57 0.52 17.88
C LEU A 110 5.29 -0.71 18.45
N ASP A 111 4.99 -1.92 17.95
CA ASP A 111 5.68 -3.14 18.34
C ASP A 111 7.16 -3.09 17.98
N VAL A 112 7.52 -2.65 16.77
CA VAL A 112 8.92 -2.47 16.36
C VAL A 112 9.64 -1.50 17.29
N LEU A 113 9.09 -0.32 17.55
CA LEU A 113 9.69 0.66 18.47
C LEU A 113 9.86 0.09 19.89
N SER A 114 8.89 -0.69 20.36
CA SER A 114 8.95 -1.37 21.66
C SER A 114 10.04 -2.44 21.71
N LEU A 115 10.20 -3.25 20.65
CA LEU A 115 11.24 -4.28 20.55
C LEU A 115 12.64 -3.70 20.40
N VAL A 116 12.76 -2.49 19.85
CA VAL A 116 14.01 -1.71 19.84
C VAL A 116 14.37 -1.22 21.24
N GLY A 117 13.40 -1.14 22.16
CA GLY A 117 13.60 -0.67 23.54
C GLY A 117 13.67 0.85 23.67
N MET A 118 13.19 1.59 22.67
CA MET A 118 13.16 3.05 22.68
C MET A 118 11.79 3.61 23.09
N PRO A 119 11.73 4.86 23.60
CA PRO A 119 10.45 5.51 23.86
C PRO A 119 9.60 5.56 22.60
N VAL A 120 8.34 5.11 22.69
CA VAL A 120 7.42 5.06 21.57
C VAL A 120 7.06 6.47 21.09
N LEU A 121 6.82 7.40 22.01
CA LEU A 121 6.50 8.78 21.67
C LEU A 121 7.76 9.56 21.25
N ALA A 122 7.67 10.29 20.14
CA ALA A 122 8.76 11.08 19.61
C ALA A 122 9.25 12.15 20.62
N VAL A 123 8.31 12.78 21.34
CA VAL A 123 8.62 13.82 22.34
C VAL A 123 9.42 13.31 23.56
N GLU A 124 9.45 12.01 23.80
CA GLU A 124 10.20 11.37 24.88
C GLU A 124 11.63 10.99 24.45
N ARG A 125 11.97 11.16 23.15
CA ARG A 125 13.27 10.78 22.58
C ARG A 125 14.21 11.98 22.53
N GLY A 126 15.32 11.90 23.26
CA GLY A 126 16.44 12.81 23.12
C GLY A 126 17.42 12.39 22.02
N SER A 127 18.52 13.15 21.87
CA SER A 127 19.55 12.95 20.82
C SER A 127 20.27 11.59 20.85
N ARG A 128 20.21 10.87 21.97
CA ARG A 128 20.80 9.52 22.10
C ARG A 128 20.05 8.43 21.30
N TRP A 129 18.80 8.70 20.95
CA TRP A 129 17.97 7.75 20.22
C TRP A 129 18.08 7.96 18.71
N PRO A 130 17.95 6.90 17.90
CA PRO A 130 17.86 7.02 16.46
C PRO A 130 16.82 8.03 16.00
N LEU A 131 17.06 8.64 14.85
CA LEU A 131 16.03 9.41 14.16
C LEU A 131 15.00 8.45 13.59
N VAL A 132 13.72 8.67 13.87
CA VAL A 132 12.62 7.87 13.33
C VAL A 132 11.97 8.60 12.17
N VAL A 133 12.06 8.02 10.97
CA VAL A 133 11.48 8.54 9.73
C VAL A 133 10.39 7.58 9.26
N ALA A 134 9.26 8.09 8.81
CA ALA A 134 8.24 7.26 8.17
C ALA A 134 7.83 7.81 6.80
N GLY A 135 7.67 6.90 5.86
CA GLY A 135 7.20 7.15 4.51
C GLY A 135 6.31 6.00 4.03
N GLY A 136 6.06 5.94 2.74
CA GLY A 136 5.26 4.89 2.11
C GLY A 136 3.85 5.33 1.73
N PRO A 137 3.03 4.41 1.17
CA PRO A 137 1.73 4.74 0.57
C PRO A 137 0.74 5.43 1.51
N LEU A 138 0.79 5.16 2.83
CA LEU A 138 -0.06 5.84 3.81
C LEU A 138 0.09 7.37 3.76
N THR A 139 1.28 7.87 3.45
CA THR A 139 1.55 9.31 3.40
C THR A 139 0.82 10.05 2.28
N PHE A 140 0.29 9.34 1.30
CA PHE A 140 -0.58 9.92 0.26
C PHE A 140 -2.02 10.15 0.74
N SER A 141 -2.43 9.53 1.83
CA SER A 141 -3.75 9.68 2.43
C SER A 141 -3.67 10.49 3.72
N ASN A 142 -3.54 9.83 4.87
CA ASN A 142 -3.52 10.48 6.17
C ASN A 142 -2.33 10.03 7.03
N PRO A 143 -1.18 10.71 6.97
CA PRO A 143 -0.04 10.38 7.82
C PRO A 143 -0.15 10.93 9.26
N GLU A 144 -1.13 11.76 9.58
CA GLU A 144 -1.22 12.44 10.89
C GLU A 144 -1.24 11.48 12.10
N PRO A 145 -1.86 10.29 12.05
CA PRO A 145 -1.77 9.33 13.15
C PRO A 145 -0.36 8.81 13.42
N LEU A 146 0.60 8.96 12.48
CA LEU A 146 2.00 8.62 12.71
C LEU A 146 2.78 9.70 13.48
N GLU A 147 2.33 10.96 13.44
CA GLU A 147 3.07 12.10 13.98
C GLU A 147 3.53 11.97 15.42
N PRO A 148 2.75 11.38 16.36
CA PRO A 148 3.22 11.21 17.73
C PRO A 148 4.45 10.30 17.85
N PHE A 149 4.76 9.48 16.85
CA PHE A 149 5.72 8.39 16.91
C PHE A 149 6.95 8.59 16.04
N VAL A 150 6.95 9.57 15.15
CA VAL A 150 8.04 9.80 14.20
C VAL A 150 8.60 11.21 14.31
N ASP A 151 9.85 11.37 13.93
CA ASP A 151 10.52 12.66 13.90
C ASP A 151 10.34 13.36 12.55
N VAL A 152 10.22 12.57 11.49
CA VAL A 152 10.07 13.06 10.11
C VAL A 152 9.11 12.16 9.34
N LEU A 153 8.21 12.78 8.58
CA LEU A 153 7.36 12.12 7.58
C LEU A 153 7.87 12.47 6.17
N VAL A 154 8.01 11.46 5.33
CA VAL A 154 8.36 11.60 3.90
C VAL A 154 7.08 11.47 3.09
N GLN A 155 6.69 12.54 2.39
CA GLN A 155 5.40 12.61 1.69
C GLN A 155 5.57 12.61 0.18
N GLY A 156 5.13 11.53 -0.45
CA GLY A 156 5.20 11.39 -1.88
C GLY A 156 6.08 10.23 -2.35
N GLU A 157 6.51 10.33 -3.62
CA GLU A 157 7.41 9.37 -4.23
C GLU A 157 8.80 9.55 -3.65
N ALA A 158 9.28 8.56 -2.91
CA ALA A 158 10.49 8.67 -2.11
C ALA A 158 11.79 8.38 -2.90
N ASP A 159 11.71 7.98 -4.17
CA ASP A 159 12.88 7.63 -5.00
C ASP A 159 13.95 8.75 -5.06
N GLY A 160 13.52 10.00 -5.04
CA GLY A 160 14.42 11.17 -4.95
C GLY A 160 14.62 11.65 -3.52
N LEU A 161 13.53 11.73 -2.75
CA LEU A 161 13.55 12.27 -1.39
C LEU A 161 14.47 11.49 -0.44
N ILE A 162 14.70 10.20 -0.69
CA ILE A 162 15.63 9.43 0.13
C ILE A 162 17.05 9.97 0.03
N HIS A 163 17.49 10.42 -1.14
CA HIS A 163 18.81 11.03 -1.32
C HIS A 163 18.88 12.40 -0.64
N ASP A 164 17.82 13.23 -0.74
CA ASP A 164 17.73 14.51 -0.03
C ASP A 164 17.82 14.31 1.49
N LEU A 165 17.17 13.25 2.02
CA LEU A 165 17.25 12.87 3.43
C LEU A 165 18.68 12.47 3.83
N LEU A 166 19.33 11.61 3.03
CA LEU A 166 20.69 11.13 3.30
C LEU A 166 21.71 12.28 3.26
N GLU A 167 21.62 13.18 2.28
CA GLU A 167 22.44 14.38 2.21
C GLU A 167 22.20 15.34 3.39
N ALA A 168 20.93 15.45 3.83
CA ALA A 168 20.62 16.25 5.01
C ALA A 168 21.24 15.65 6.28
N LEU A 169 21.20 14.32 6.43
CA LEU A 169 21.82 13.60 7.56
C LEU A 169 23.35 13.75 7.58
N GLU A 170 24.00 13.62 6.40
CA GLU A 170 25.46 13.77 6.29
C GLU A 170 25.94 15.20 6.58
N GLY A 171 25.14 16.20 6.19
CA GLY A 171 25.49 17.61 6.34
C GLY A 171 25.04 18.29 7.63
N ALA A 172 24.28 17.60 8.49
CA ALA A 172 23.73 18.19 9.71
C ALA A 172 24.77 18.21 10.83
N GLN A 173 24.86 19.34 11.55
CA GLN A 173 25.72 19.48 12.72
C GLN A 173 25.12 18.77 13.95
N ASP A 174 23.81 18.81 14.08
CA ASP A 174 23.04 18.17 15.14
C ASP A 174 21.58 17.86 14.69
N ARG A 175 20.83 17.20 15.57
CA ARG A 175 19.45 16.81 15.31
C ARG A 175 18.51 18.00 15.07
N GLU A 176 18.70 19.10 15.81
CA GLU A 176 17.84 20.27 15.68
C GLU A 176 18.03 20.97 14.33
N ALA A 177 19.28 21.16 13.92
CA ALA A 177 19.62 21.71 12.62
C ALA A 177 19.11 20.83 11.46
N LEU A 178 19.17 19.49 11.61
CA LEU A 178 18.60 18.54 10.67
C LEU A 178 17.10 18.72 10.54
N LEU A 179 16.37 18.68 11.66
CA LEU A 179 14.91 18.82 11.67
C LEU A 179 14.45 20.16 11.13
N ASP A 180 15.19 21.24 11.43
CA ASP A 180 14.95 22.57 10.87
C ASP A 180 15.13 22.59 9.35
N ARG A 181 16.20 22.00 8.83
CA ARG A 181 16.43 21.88 7.39
C ARG A 181 15.30 21.11 6.72
N LEU A 182 14.97 19.92 7.24
CA LEU A 182 13.93 19.06 6.68
C LEU A 182 12.55 19.72 6.74
N SER A 183 12.21 20.46 7.80
CA SER A 183 10.92 21.14 7.90
C SER A 183 10.68 22.17 6.77
N ARG A 184 11.75 22.68 6.16
CA ARG A 184 11.71 23.67 5.05
C ARG A 184 11.85 23.01 3.68
N THR A 185 12.21 21.74 3.64
CA THR A 185 12.44 20.99 2.38
C THR A 185 11.11 20.37 1.90
N PRO A 186 10.67 20.65 0.66
CA PRO A 186 9.46 20.04 0.09
C PRO A 186 9.53 18.50 0.13
N GLY A 187 8.41 17.86 0.44
CA GLY A 187 8.34 16.41 0.57
C GLY A 187 8.63 15.88 1.97
N PHE A 188 9.06 16.75 2.91
CA PHE A 188 9.22 16.38 4.31
C PHE A 188 8.25 17.15 5.20
N ARG A 189 7.77 16.48 6.23
CA ARG A 189 7.00 17.08 7.32
C ARG A 189 7.64 16.69 8.65
N VAL A 190 7.98 17.67 9.44
CA VAL A 190 8.49 17.49 10.81
C VAL A 190 7.34 17.83 11.76
N PRO A 191 6.80 16.85 12.53
CA PRO A 191 5.72 17.10 13.46
C PRO A 191 6.05 18.25 14.44
N GLY A 192 5.07 19.12 14.68
CA GLY A 192 5.24 20.28 15.56
C GLY A 192 6.04 21.46 14.98
N ARG A 193 6.59 21.35 13.78
CA ARG A 193 7.25 22.46 13.07
C ARG A 193 6.40 22.95 11.90
N GLY A 194 6.33 24.25 11.71
CA GLY A 194 5.76 24.86 10.51
C GLY A 194 6.62 24.53 9.28
N GLY A 195 5.99 24.34 8.13
CA GLY A 195 6.67 24.05 6.89
C GLY A 195 5.84 24.45 5.68
N PRO A 196 6.36 24.32 4.43
CA PRO A 196 5.59 24.55 3.23
C PRO A 196 4.33 23.68 3.26
N SER A 197 3.23 24.19 2.71
CA SER A 197 2.00 23.41 2.58
C SER A 197 2.31 22.04 1.95
N LEU A 198 1.69 20.99 2.47
CA LEU A 198 1.81 19.61 2.03
C LEU A 198 1.89 19.48 0.51
N ARG A 199 3.09 19.36 -0.02
CA ARG A 199 3.31 19.00 -1.41
C ARG A 199 3.77 17.54 -1.43
N VAL A 200 2.94 16.70 -2.03
CA VAL A 200 3.33 15.33 -2.35
C VAL A 200 4.44 15.39 -3.40
N SER A 201 5.60 14.89 -3.08
CA SER A 201 6.74 14.90 -4.01
C SER A 201 6.52 13.93 -5.16
N ARG A 202 7.08 14.25 -6.31
CA ARG A 202 7.12 13.41 -7.51
C ARG A 202 8.56 13.08 -7.86
N ALA A 203 8.87 11.81 -8.03
CA ALA A 203 10.17 11.37 -8.52
C ALA A 203 10.36 11.77 -10.00
N ALA A 204 11.60 12.03 -10.39
CA ALA A 204 11.95 12.27 -11.77
C ALA A 204 11.71 11.00 -12.61
N ASP A 205 11.37 11.18 -13.90
CA ASP A 205 10.98 10.06 -14.77
C ASP A 205 12.15 9.11 -15.09
N ASP A 206 13.37 9.56 -14.99
CA ASP A 206 14.61 8.76 -15.16
C ASP A 206 14.85 7.77 -14.00
N ARG A 207 14.18 7.97 -12.85
CA ARG A 207 14.19 7.04 -11.72
C ARG A 207 13.24 5.87 -11.90
N LEU A 208 12.37 5.90 -12.92
CA LEU A 208 11.46 4.82 -13.23
C LEU A 208 12.13 3.74 -14.12
N PRO A 209 11.73 2.48 -13.99
CA PRO A 209 10.71 1.93 -13.10
C PRO A 209 11.27 1.49 -11.74
N ALA A 210 10.38 1.41 -10.76
CA ALA A 210 10.65 0.61 -9.57
C ALA A 210 10.76 -0.87 -9.95
N ARG A 211 11.68 -1.60 -9.30
CA ARG A 211 11.88 -3.04 -9.56
C ARG A 211 12.40 -3.76 -8.33
N SER A 212 12.18 -5.06 -8.27
CA SER A 212 12.76 -5.92 -7.24
C SER A 212 14.29 -5.79 -7.23
N GLN A 213 14.86 -5.76 -6.05
CA GLN A 213 16.29 -5.90 -5.80
C GLN A 213 16.61 -7.31 -5.33
N ILE A 214 15.72 -7.91 -4.56
CA ILE A 214 15.94 -9.20 -3.93
C ILE A 214 14.84 -10.16 -4.37
N LEU A 215 15.23 -11.36 -4.75
CA LEU A 215 14.34 -12.49 -4.99
C LEU A 215 14.44 -13.48 -3.83
N THR A 216 13.30 -13.94 -3.32
CA THR A 216 13.20 -14.93 -2.26
C THR A 216 11.94 -15.77 -2.41
N PRO A 217 12.00 -17.08 -2.11
CA PRO A 217 10.81 -17.93 -2.11
C PRO A 217 9.89 -17.68 -0.91
N ARG A 218 10.34 -16.92 0.10
CA ARG A 218 9.65 -16.72 1.37
C ARG A 218 8.78 -15.46 1.40
N THR A 219 8.21 -15.08 0.28
CA THR A 219 7.26 -13.97 0.15
C THR A 219 5.91 -14.47 -0.31
N GLU A 220 4.87 -13.63 -0.18
CA GLU A 220 3.55 -13.94 -0.77
C GLU A 220 3.62 -14.13 -2.29
N LEU A 221 4.57 -13.44 -2.95
CA LEU A 221 4.85 -13.51 -4.39
C LEU A 221 6.12 -14.33 -4.66
N ALA A 222 6.23 -15.50 -4.05
CA ALA A 222 7.42 -16.36 -4.01
C ALA A 222 8.25 -16.33 -5.30
N SER A 223 9.53 -15.92 -5.18
CA SER A 223 10.52 -15.84 -6.28
C SER A 223 10.06 -15.07 -7.51
N MET A 224 9.15 -14.09 -7.35
CA MET A 224 8.66 -13.26 -8.44
C MET A 224 9.45 -11.97 -8.54
N PHE A 225 10.04 -11.68 -9.70
CA PHE A 225 10.65 -10.39 -9.99
C PHE A 225 9.55 -9.37 -10.27
N LEU A 226 9.39 -8.41 -9.39
CA LEU A 226 8.41 -7.35 -9.54
C LEU A 226 9.01 -6.18 -10.31
N VAL A 227 8.25 -5.61 -11.22
CA VAL A 227 8.64 -4.41 -11.97
C VAL A 227 7.42 -3.55 -12.27
N GLU A 228 7.60 -2.25 -12.27
CA GLU A 228 6.57 -1.26 -12.49
C GLU A 228 6.53 -0.87 -13.98
N PRO A 229 5.51 -1.27 -14.77
CA PRO A 229 5.39 -0.83 -16.16
C PRO A 229 4.80 0.58 -16.28
N GLU A 230 4.17 1.05 -15.20
CA GLU A 230 3.56 2.38 -15.12
C GLU A 230 3.45 2.84 -13.67
N ARG A 231 3.48 4.15 -13.44
CA ARG A 231 3.24 4.76 -12.13
C ARG A 231 2.11 5.79 -12.22
N GLY A 232 1.20 5.72 -11.25
CA GLY A 232 0.01 6.55 -11.19
C GLY A 232 -1.19 5.93 -11.89
N CYS A 233 -2.20 6.73 -12.23
CA CYS A 233 -3.43 6.24 -12.85
C CYS A 233 -4.06 7.32 -13.73
N SER A 234 -4.58 6.93 -14.88
CA SER A 234 -5.29 7.81 -15.82
C SER A 234 -6.72 8.15 -15.36
N ARG A 235 -7.22 7.54 -14.28
CA ARG A 235 -8.62 7.61 -13.84
C ARG A 235 -8.82 8.55 -12.66
N GLY A 236 -10.06 8.95 -12.46
CA GLY A 236 -10.50 9.89 -11.42
C GLY A 236 -11.47 9.28 -10.41
N CYS A 237 -11.38 7.96 -10.12
CA CYS A 237 -12.30 7.31 -9.18
C CYS A 237 -12.39 8.06 -7.86
N HIS A 238 -13.63 8.27 -7.36
CA HIS A 238 -13.89 9.20 -6.26
C HIS A 238 -13.38 8.73 -4.90
N TYR A 239 -13.05 7.45 -4.75
CA TYR A 239 -12.53 6.86 -3.52
C TYR A 239 -11.00 6.71 -3.52
N CYS A 240 -10.33 6.90 -4.67
CA CYS A 240 -8.94 6.50 -4.86
C CYS A 240 -7.95 7.67 -4.76
N VAL A 241 -6.93 7.50 -3.95
CA VAL A 241 -5.88 8.51 -3.75
C VAL A 241 -4.88 8.58 -4.91
N MET A 242 -4.69 7.48 -5.67
CA MET A 242 -3.57 7.31 -6.61
C MET A 242 -3.40 8.45 -7.61
N ARG A 243 -4.43 8.78 -8.39
CA ARG A 243 -4.30 9.85 -9.38
C ARG A 243 -4.11 11.22 -8.76
N ARG A 244 -4.71 11.43 -7.60
CA ARG A 244 -4.88 12.76 -7.02
C ARG A 244 -3.74 13.16 -6.10
N THR A 245 -2.98 12.18 -5.62
CA THR A 245 -1.84 12.37 -4.74
C THR A 245 -0.49 12.20 -5.46
N THR A 246 -0.45 11.46 -6.56
CA THR A 246 0.76 11.26 -7.39
C THR A 246 0.79 12.17 -8.63
N ASN A 247 0.37 13.42 -8.49
CA ASN A 247 0.44 14.47 -9.53
C ASN A 247 -0.43 14.26 -10.76
N GLY A 248 -1.57 13.60 -10.59
CA GLY A 248 -2.66 13.66 -11.54
C GLY A 248 -2.38 13.07 -12.91
N GLY A 249 -1.69 11.96 -13.00
CA GLY A 249 -1.44 11.34 -14.27
C GLY A 249 -0.89 9.92 -14.15
N MET A 250 -0.75 9.28 -15.29
CA MET A 250 -0.08 8.01 -15.44
C MET A 250 1.21 8.23 -16.23
N ARG A 251 2.32 7.71 -15.74
CA ARG A 251 3.62 7.70 -16.41
C ARG A 251 3.91 6.28 -16.83
N THR A 252 4.16 6.06 -18.10
CA THR A 252 4.43 4.73 -18.66
C THR A 252 5.90 4.53 -18.88
N VAL A 253 6.36 3.32 -18.66
CA VAL A 253 7.75 2.89 -18.94
C VAL A 253 7.76 2.11 -20.25
N PRO A 254 8.63 2.42 -21.22
CA PRO A 254 8.71 1.67 -22.46
C PRO A 254 8.93 0.17 -22.21
N PRO A 255 8.26 -0.73 -22.96
CA PRO A 255 8.42 -2.17 -22.82
C PRO A 255 9.87 -2.65 -22.90
N GLU A 256 10.67 -2.01 -23.75
CA GLU A 256 12.08 -2.29 -23.93
C GLU A 256 12.85 -2.07 -22.62
N ARG A 257 12.57 -0.96 -21.93
CA ARG A 257 13.20 -0.63 -20.66
C ARG A 257 12.81 -1.61 -19.55
N VAL A 258 11.54 -2.03 -19.51
CA VAL A 258 11.09 -3.06 -18.55
C VAL A 258 11.83 -4.37 -18.82
N ARG A 259 11.93 -4.80 -20.09
CA ARG A 259 12.61 -6.03 -20.48
C ARG A 259 14.09 -6.02 -20.11
N GLU A 260 14.82 -4.92 -20.36
CA GLU A 260 16.24 -4.77 -20.01
C GLU A 260 16.52 -5.00 -18.51
N LEU A 261 15.55 -4.70 -17.66
CA LEU A 261 15.71 -4.77 -16.21
C LEU A 261 15.31 -6.15 -15.63
N VAL A 262 14.59 -6.97 -16.41
CA VAL A 262 14.20 -8.31 -15.97
C VAL A 262 15.39 -9.26 -16.12
N PRO A 263 15.90 -9.84 -15.01
CA PRO A 263 16.99 -10.81 -15.11
C PRO A 263 16.58 -12.06 -15.89
N GLU A 264 17.46 -12.58 -16.74
CA GLU A 264 17.21 -13.84 -17.48
C GLU A 264 16.88 -15.01 -16.54
N ALA A 265 17.49 -15.04 -15.35
CA ALA A 265 17.23 -16.05 -14.33
C ALA A 265 15.87 -15.90 -13.62
N ALA A 266 15.14 -14.80 -13.81
CA ALA A 266 13.84 -14.58 -13.20
C ALA A 266 12.77 -15.40 -13.90
N ARG A 267 12.44 -16.58 -13.37
CA ARG A 267 11.40 -17.44 -13.93
C ARG A 267 10.03 -16.77 -13.97
N ARG A 268 9.70 -15.96 -12.96
CA ARG A 268 8.40 -15.30 -12.77
C ARG A 268 8.56 -13.79 -12.72
N VAL A 269 7.77 -13.06 -13.50
CA VAL A 269 7.76 -11.60 -13.55
C VAL A 269 6.38 -11.08 -13.17
N GLY A 270 6.31 -10.22 -12.17
CA GLY A 270 5.09 -9.55 -11.73
C GLY A 270 5.07 -8.09 -12.19
N LEU A 271 4.08 -7.72 -12.98
CA LEU A 271 3.85 -6.33 -13.36
C LEU A 271 2.99 -5.66 -12.29
N VAL A 272 3.55 -4.67 -11.62
CA VAL A 272 2.94 -3.97 -10.49
C VAL A 272 2.62 -2.53 -10.87
N GLY A 273 1.38 -2.12 -10.68
CA GLY A 273 0.94 -0.76 -10.96
C GLY A 273 -0.52 -0.54 -10.61
N ALA A 274 -0.94 0.71 -10.53
CA ALA A 274 -2.32 1.06 -10.20
C ALA A 274 -3.29 0.83 -11.37
N ALA A 275 -2.78 0.81 -12.61
CA ALA A 275 -3.57 0.71 -13.83
C ALA A 275 -2.81 0.03 -14.98
N VAL A 276 -2.21 -1.13 -14.70
CA VAL A 276 -1.35 -1.87 -15.65
C VAL A 276 -2.02 -2.06 -17.03
N THR A 277 -3.32 -2.31 -17.08
CA THR A 277 -4.10 -2.43 -18.34
C THR A 277 -4.26 -1.13 -19.12
N ASP A 278 -3.99 0.02 -18.50
CA ASP A 278 -4.05 1.31 -19.20
C ASP A 278 -2.72 1.65 -19.90
N HIS A 279 -1.66 0.83 -19.71
CA HIS A 279 -0.41 0.99 -20.44
C HIS A 279 -0.62 0.72 -21.93
N PRO A 280 -0.28 1.66 -22.84
CA PRO A 280 -0.65 1.59 -24.25
C PRO A 280 -0.06 0.38 -25.01
N ARG A 281 1.08 -0.13 -24.56
CA ARG A 281 1.78 -1.27 -25.16
C ARG A 281 1.81 -2.51 -24.24
N ILE A 282 0.79 -2.69 -23.39
CA ILE A 282 0.78 -3.77 -22.39
C ILE A 282 0.79 -5.17 -23.02
N VAL A 283 0.08 -5.37 -24.12
CA VAL A 283 0.03 -6.67 -24.80
C VAL A 283 1.39 -7.04 -25.38
N GLU A 284 2.09 -6.06 -25.96
CA GLU A 284 3.45 -6.23 -26.49
C GLU A 284 4.43 -6.60 -25.37
N LEU A 285 4.39 -5.88 -24.25
CA LEU A 285 5.24 -6.16 -23.08
C LEU A 285 5.01 -7.59 -22.57
N LEU A 286 3.75 -7.98 -22.38
CA LEU A 286 3.40 -9.32 -21.90
C LEU A 286 3.83 -10.40 -22.88
N ARG A 287 3.61 -10.21 -24.20
CA ARG A 287 4.08 -11.15 -25.23
C ARG A 287 5.58 -11.33 -25.17
N THR A 288 6.33 -10.24 -25.11
CA THR A 288 7.80 -10.29 -25.07
C THR A 288 8.27 -11.10 -23.87
N LEU A 289 7.69 -10.88 -22.68
CA LEU A 289 8.06 -11.63 -21.47
C LEU A 289 7.69 -13.12 -21.61
N VAL A 290 6.50 -13.44 -22.12
CA VAL A 290 6.06 -14.83 -22.30
C VAL A 290 6.88 -15.55 -23.37
N ASP A 291 7.18 -14.89 -24.49
CA ASP A 291 7.92 -15.48 -25.60
C ASP A 291 9.42 -15.68 -25.24
N THR A 292 9.94 -14.94 -24.25
CA THR A 292 11.27 -15.17 -23.66
C THR A 292 11.27 -16.17 -22.50
N GLY A 293 10.14 -16.84 -22.24
CA GLY A 293 10.04 -17.96 -21.30
C GLY A 293 9.68 -17.61 -19.87
N HIS A 294 9.30 -16.35 -19.59
CA HIS A 294 8.87 -15.95 -18.25
C HIS A 294 7.40 -16.28 -17.99
N GLU A 295 7.10 -16.77 -16.81
CA GLU A 295 5.74 -16.74 -16.26
C GLU A 295 5.39 -15.29 -15.88
N VAL A 296 4.17 -14.84 -16.18
CA VAL A 296 3.77 -13.45 -15.89
C VAL A 296 2.64 -13.38 -14.88
N GLY A 297 2.78 -12.49 -13.89
CA GLY A 297 1.75 -12.12 -12.94
C GLY A 297 1.35 -10.66 -13.12
N VAL A 298 0.08 -10.36 -12.91
CA VAL A 298 -0.44 -8.99 -12.91
C VAL A 298 -1.35 -8.80 -11.70
N SER A 299 -1.44 -7.55 -11.21
CA SER A 299 -2.42 -7.18 -10.19
C SER A 299 -3.85 -7.20 -10.75
N SER A 300 -4.81 -6.59 -10.08
CA SER A 300 -6.19 -6.47 -10.58
C SER A 300 -6.22 -5.67 -11.88
N LEU A 301 -6.99 -6.16 -12.84
CA LEU A 301 -7.12 -5.60 -14.17
C LEU A 301 -8.44 -4.82 -14.31
N ARG A 302 -8.44 -3.88 -15.21
CA ARG A 302 -9.64 -3.12 -15.55
C ARG A 302 -10.44 -3.86 -16.63
N ALA A 303 -11.70 -4.17 -16.32
CA ALA A 303 -12.58 -4.92 -17.22
C ALA A 303 -12.77 -4.23 -18.59
N ASP A 304 -12.87 -2.89 -18.60
CA ASP A 304 -13.06 -2.08 -19.81
C ASP A 304 -11.81 -1.99 -20.73
N ARG A 305 -10.67 -2.52 -20.28
CA ARG A 305 -9.41 -2.55 -21.03
C ARG A 305 -8.99 -3.96 -21.45
N LEU A 306 -9.74 -4.97 -21.02
CA LEU A 306 -9.44 -6.34 -21.40
C LEU A 306 -9.76 -6.59 -22.87
N THR A 307 -8.83 -7.26 -23.54
CA THR A 307 -9.02 -7.82 -24.88
C THR A 307 -8.84 -9.33 -24.82
N ARG A 308 -9.39 -10.04 -25.77
CA ARG A 308 -9.18 -11.49 -25.90
C ARG A 308 -7.70 -11.82 -25.91
N GLU A 309 -6.93 -11.10 -26.72
CA GLU A 309 -5.50 -11.27 -26.88
C GLU A 309 -4.72 -11.08 -25.56
N LEU A 310 -5.07 -10.06 -24.76
CA LEU A 310 -4.45 -9.82 -23.46
C LEU A 310 -4.67 -11.02 -22.52
N VAL A 311 -5.91 -11.53 -22.45
CA VAL A 311 -6.26 -12.66 -21.56
C VAL A 311 -5.61 -13.96 -22.03
N ASP A 312 -5.58 -14.23 -23.35
CA ASP A 312 -4.90 -15.39 -23.93
C ASP A 312 -3.37 -15.33 -23.66
N THR A 313 -2.76 -14.14 -23.74
CA THR A 313 -1.33 -13.95 -23.44
C THR A 313 -1.05 -14.19 -21.95
N LEU A 314 -1.87 -13.69 -21.05
CA LEU A 314 -1.75 -13.97 -19.62
C LEU A 314 -1.87 -15.47 -19.32
N ARG A 315 -2.81 -16.16 -20.00
CA ARG A 315 -2.98 -17.60 -19.82
C ARG A 315 -1.76 -18.39 -20.30
N ARG A 316 -1.17 -18.03 -21.45
CA ARG A 316 0.11 -18.60 -21.93
C ARG A 316 1.25 -18.35 -20.94
N GLY A 317 1.27 -17.18 -20.31
CA GLY A 317 2.23 -16.81 -19.27
C GLY A 317 1.96 -17.42 -17.90
N GLY A 318 1.10 -18.45 -17.80
CA GLY A 318 0.88 -19.23 -16.58
C GLY A 318 -0.24 -18.71 -15.67
N ALA A 319 -0.89 -17.60 -16.00
CA ALA A 319 -2.01 -17.10 -15.19
C ALA A 319 -3.19 -18.08 -15.20
N ARG A 320 -3.71 -18.40 -14.03
CA ARG A 320 -4.87 -19.28 -13.86
C ARG A 320 -6.10 -18.55 -13.37
N VAL A 321 -5.92 -17.39 -12.79
CA VAL A 321 -6.98 -16.56 -12.22
C VAL A 321 -6.97 -15.21 -12.92
N LEU A 322 -8.11 -14.80 -13.45
CA LEU A 322 -8.31 -13.43 -13.92
C LEU A 322 -8.89 -12.62 -12.76
N THR A 323 -8.24 -11.51 -12.40
CA THR A 323 -8.71 -10.63 -11.32
C THR A 323 -9.17 -9.31 -11.91
N VAL A 324 -10.43 -8.93 -11.64
CA VAL A 324 -11.01 -7.65 -12.04
C VAL A 324 -11.65 -6.94 -10.86
N ALA A 325 -11.79 -5.63 -10.95
CA ALA A 325 -12.39 -4.82 -9.91
C ALA A 325 -13.70 -4.19 -10.40
N SER A 326 -14.81 -4.52 -9.75
CA SER A 326 -16.12 -3.86 -9.95
C SER A 326 -16.22 -2.56 -9.14
N ASP A 327 -15.70 -2.57 -7.91
CA ASP A 327 -15.66 -1.46 -6.93
C ASP A 327 -17.01 -0.87 -6.50
N GLY A 328 -18.11 -1.18 -7.18
CA GLY A 328 -19.46 -0.80 -6.80
C GLY A 328 -20.41 -2.00 -6.88
N ALA A 329 -21.34 -2.12 -5.94
CA ALA A 329 -22.29 -3.23 -5.86
C ALA A 329 -23.24 -3.27 -7.08
N SER A 330 -23.60 -2.12 -7.63
CA SER A 330 -24.50 -1.98 -8.78
C SER A 330 -23.89 -1.04 -9.82
N GLN A 331 -24.52 -0.95 -11.02
CA GLN A 331 -24.12 0.05 -12.02
C GLN A 331 -24.21 1.48 -11.44
N ARG A 332 -25.31 1.76 -10.73
CA ARG A 332 -25.49 3.05 -10.07
C ARG A 332 -24.36 3.37 -9.08
N MET A 333 -23.88 2.37 -8.33
CA MET A 333 -22.76 2.57 -7.41
C MET A 333 -21.42 2.73 -8.13
N ARG A 334 -21.20 2.03 -9.24
CA ARG A 334 -20.01 2.25 -10.10
C ARG A 334 -19.99 3.66 -10.69
N ASP A 335 -21.14 4.16 -11.11
CA ASP A 335 -21.28 5.52 -11.63
C ASP A 335 -21.05 6.58 -10.54
N LEU A 336 -21.58 6.37 -9.33
CA LEU A 336 -21.36 7.23 -8.16
C LEU A 336 -19.87 7.42 -7.87
N VAL A 337 -19.08 6.35 -7.93
CA VAL A 337 -17.64 6.41 -7.65
C VAL A 337 -16.78 6.70 -8.88
N ASP A 338 -17.38 7.11 -9.99
CA ASP A 338 -16.71 7.42 -11.26
C ASP A 338 -15.81 6.27 -11.76
N ARG A 339 -16.27 5.02 -11.61
CA ARG A 339 -15.49 3.84 -12.00
C ARG A 339 -15.40 3.67 -13.51
N LYS A 340 -16.38 4.17 -14.26
CA LYS A 340 -16.43 4.20 -15.73
C LYS A 340 -16.25 2.85 -16.40
N HIS A 341 -16.90 1.81 -15.90
CA HIS A 341 -17.09 0.56 -16.61
C HIS A 341 -18.48 -0.01 -16.37
N SER A 342 -19.00 -0.68 -17.38
CA SER A 342 -20.33 -1.27 -17.36
C SER A 342 -20.32 -2.70 -16.85
N GLU A 343 -21.47 -3.19 -16.45
CA GLU A 343 -21.71 -4.60 -16.13
C GLU A 343 -21.34 -5.50 -17.33
N GLU A 344 -21.71 -5.09 -18.55
CA GLU A 344 -21.41 -5.82 -19.79
C GLU A 344 -19.91 -6.03 -19.99
N GLN A 345 -19.07 -5.04 -19.69
CA GLN A 345 -17.62 -5.16 -19.77
C GLN A 345 -17.07 -6.19 -18.76
N LEU A 346 -17.65 -6.27 -17.57
CA LEU A 346 -17.31 -7.31 -16.59
C LEU A 346 -17.76 -8.70 -17.04
N VAL A 347 -18.96 -8.82 -17.66
CA VAL A 347 -19.42 -10.07 -18.28
C VAL A 347 -18.50 -10.47 -19.44
N GLN A 348 -18.06 -9.52 -20.25
CA GLN A 348 -17.10 -9.78 -21.31
C GLN A 348 -15.75 -10.27 -20.78
N ALA A 349 -15.30 -9.74 -19.64
CA ALA A 349 -14.10 -10.26 -18.95
C ALA A 349 -14.26 -11.73 -18.54
N ALA A 350 -15.44 -12.12 -18.02
CA ALA A 350 -15.75 -13.52 -17.69
C ALA A 350 -15.76 -14.43 -18.94
N ARG A 351 -16.31 -13.96 -20.04
CA ARG A 351 -16.30 -14.69 -21.34
C ARG A 351 -14.87 -14.88 -21.86
N PHE A 352 -14.02 -13.86 -21.79
CA PHE A 352 -12.62 -13.97 -22.17
C PHE A 352 -11.88 -14.97 -21.28
N ALA A 353 -12.09 -14.89 -19.95
CA ALA A 353 -11.49 -15.82 -19.01
C ALA A 353 -11.89 -17.27 -19.26
N GLN A 354 -13.19 -17.53 -19.50
CA GLN A 354 -13.71 -18.87 -19.84
C GLN A 354 -13.08 -19.38 -21.13
N ALA A 355 -13.10 -18.56 -22.18
CA ALA A 355 -12.59 -18.95 -23.49
C ALA A 355 -11.07 -19.18 -23.51
N ALA A 356 -10.30 -18.51 -22.64
CA ALA A 356 -8.87 -18.73 -22.45
C ALA A 356 -8.56 -19.94 -21.54
N GLY A 357 -9.56 -20.60 -20.95
CA GLY A 357 -9.36 -21.70 -20.01
C GLY A 357 -8.80 -21.28 -18.67
N MET A 358 -9.16 -20.08 -18.18
CA MET A 358 -8.88 -19.67 -16.81
C MET A 358 -9.67 -20.52 -15.82
N GLU A 359 -9.10 -20.80 -14.67
CA GLU A 359 -9.71 -21.66 -13.64
C GLU A 359 -10.74 -20.89 -12.79
N ARG A 360 -10.56 -19.56 -12.64
CA ARG A 360 -11.37 -18.71 -11.76
C ARG A 360 -11.38 -17.26 -12.21
N LEU A 361 -12.49 -16.59 -11.96
CA LEU A 361 -12.60 -15.14 -11.97
C LEU A 361 -12.64 -14.62 -10.53
N LYS A 362 -11.75 -13.70 -10.18
CA LYS A 362 -11.78 -12.98 -8.91
C LYS A 362 -12.30 -11.57 -9.16
N VAL A 363 -13.36 -11.19 -8.45
CA VAL A 363 -13.99 -9.88 -8.57
C VAL A 363 -13.85 -9.14 -7.25
N TYR A 364 -13.31 -7.93 -7.27
CA TYR A 364 -13.32 -7.06 -6.11
C TYR A 364 -14.51 -6.11 -6.16
N SER A 365 -15.17 -5.91 -5.01
CA SER A 365 -16.25 -4.95 -4.84
C SER A 365 -16.19 -4.30 -3.46
N MET A 366 -16.89 -3.19 -3.30
CA MET A 366 -17.09 -2.53 -2.02
C MET A 366 -18.56 -2.55 -1.62
N VAL A 367 -18.80 -2.49 -0.30
CA VAL A 367 -20.12 -2.29 0.32
C VAL A 367 -20.04 -1.15 1.32
N GLY A 368 -21.17 -0.50 1.59
CA GLY A 368 -21.22 0.63 2.52
C GLY A 368 -20.83 1.96 1.89
N LEU A 369 -20.88 2.07 0.57
CA LEU A 369 -20.74 3.35 -0.13
C LEU A 369 -21.87 4.32 0.27
N PRO A 370 -21.63 5.64 0.25
CA PRO A 370 -22.71 6.62 0.41
C PRO A 370 -23.87 6.33 -0.53
N LEU A 371 -25.11 6.47 -0.04
CA LEU A 371 -26.36 6.22 -0.77
C LEU A 371 -26.60 4.77 -1.23
N GLU A 372 -25.74 3.82 -0.88
CA GLU A 372 -25.96 2.41 -1.20
C GLU A 372 -27.20 1.87 -0.46
N THR A 373 -27.99 1.09 -1.18
CA THR A 373 -29.23 0.46 -0.69
C THR A 373 -29.15 -1.06 -0.78
N ASP A 374 -30.13 -1.75 -0.21
CA ASP A 374 -30.25 -3.21 -0.33
C ASP A 374 -30.46 -3.67 -1.78
N ALA A 375 -31.14 -2.85 -2.59
CA ALA A 375 -31.32 -3.14 -4.02
C ALA A 375 -29.98 -3.20 -4.77
N ASP A 376 -29.00 -2.36 -4.40
CA ASP A 376 -27.67 -2.41 -4.99
C ASP A 376 -26.95 -3.71 -4.63
N VAL A 377 -27.12 -4.17 -3.39
CA VAL A 377 -26.55 -5.45 -2.93
C VAL A 377 -27.22 -6.64 -3.64
N ASP A 378 -28.54 -6.60 -3.87
CA ASP A 378 -29.25 -7.62 -4.63
C ASP A 378 -28.80 -7.66 -6.09
N GLU A 379 -28.52 -6.49 -6.68
CA GLU A 379 -27.93 -6.42 -8.02
C GLU A 379 -26.56 -7.09 -8.05
N LEU A 380 -25.71 -6.90 -7.04
CA LEU A 380 -24.43 -7.59 -6.95
C LEU A 380 -24.60 -9.11 -6.84
N VAL A 381 -25.61 -9.58 -6.09
CA VAL A 381 -25.95 -11.02 -6.03
C VAL A 381 -26.34 -11.55 -7.40
N ARG A 382 -27.29 -10.90 -8.07
CA ARG A 382 -27.74 -11.27 -9.42
C ARG A 382 -26.56 -11.34 -10.39
N PHE A 383 -25.80 -10.25 -10.42
CA PHE A 383 -24.66 -10.10 -11.32
C PHE A 383 -23.54 -11.14 -11.06
N THR A 384 -23.20 -11.39 -9.78
CA THR A 384 -22.19 -12.40 -9.46
C THR A 384 -22.65 -13.82 -9.86
N ARG A 385 -23.95 -14.12 -9.73
CA ARG A 385 -24.53 -15.39 -10.23
C ARG A 385 -24.43 -15.52 -11.74
N GLU A 386 -24.62 -14.43 -12.48
CA GLU A 386 -24.44 -14.41 -13.93
C GLU A 386 -22.98 -14.71 -14.31
N LEU A 387 -22.01 -14.06 -13.66
CA LEU A 387 -20.58 -14.34 -13.86
C LEU A 387 -20.23 -15.80 -13.54
N ALA A 388 -20.83 -16.36 -12.48
CA ALA A 388 -20.63 -17.76 -12.07
C ALA A 388 -21.19 -18.77 -13.07
N GLY A 389 -22.02 -18.34 -14.01
CA GLY A 389 -22.46 -19.15 -15.15
C GLY A 389 -21.36 -19.39 -16.19
N TYR A 390 -20.31 -18.58 -16.21
CA TYR A 390 -19.19 -18.73 -17.15
C TYR A 390 -18.03 -19.55 -16.55
N LEU A 391 -17.64 -19.26 -15.31
CA LEU A 391 -16.55 -19.95 -14.61
C LEU A 391 -16.66 -19.71 -13.08
N PRO A 392 -15.95 -20.50 -12.24
CA PRO A 392 -15.94 -20.30 -10.80
C PRO A 392 -15.56 -18.87 -10.41
N VAL A 393 -16.36 -18.23 -9.53
CA VAL A 393 -16.16 -16.84 -9.07
C VAL A 393 -15.76 -16.79 -7.60
N ALA A 394 -14.75 -15.98 -7.29
CA ALA A 394 -14.45 -15.52 -5.94
C ALA A 394 -14.71 -14.00 -5.83
N LEU A 395 -15.71 -13.62 -5.04
CA LEU A 395 -16.08 -12.24 -4.79
C LEU A 395 -15.38 -11.73 -3.52
N GLY A 396 -14.35 -10.90 -3.69
CA GLY A 396 -13.72 -10.16 -2.59
C GLY A 396 -14.52 -8.90 -2.29
N VAL A 397 -14.99 -8.73 -1.04
CA VAL A 397 -15.82 -7.59 -0.66
C VAL A 397 -15.20 -6.85 0.52
N SER A 398 -14.91 -5.57 0.33
CA SER A 398 -14.39 -4.71 1.38
C SER A 398 -15.41 -3.64 1.77
N PRO A 399 -15.60 -3.33 3.07
CA PRO A 399 -16.32 -2.14 3.47
C PRO A 399 -15.63 -0.90 2.91
N PHE A 400 -16.41 0.07 2.47
CA PHE A 400 -15.90 1.36 2.02
C PHE A 400 -15.29 2.13 3.19
N VAL A 401 -14.06 2.60 3.00
CA VAL A 401 -13.35 3.48 3.92
C VAL A 401 -12.98 4.77 3.18
N ALA A 402 -13.54 5.89 3.62
CA ALA A 402 -13.21 7.19 3.05
C ALA A 402 -11.73 7.51 3.30
N LYS A 403 -11.03 7.95 2.27
CA LYS A 403 -9.62 8.36 2.34
C LYS A 403 -9.51 9.88 2.17
N ARG A 404 -8.61 10.51 2.92
CA ARG A 404 -8.32 11.94 2.76
C ARG A 404 -7.81 12.23 1.34
N HIS A 405 -8.03 13.44 0.91
CA HIS A 405 -7.63 13.93 -0.43
C HIS A 405 -8.34 13.22 -1.60
N THR A 406 -9.51 12.62 -1.36
CA THR A 406 -10.38 12.07 -2.41
C THR A 406 -11.72 12.84 -2.45
N PRO A 407 -12.51 12.75 -3.53
CA PRO A 407 -13.85 13.35 -3.55
C PRO A 407 -14.79 12.82 -2.47
N LEU A 408 -14.57 11.59 -2.00
CA LEU A 408 -15.34 11.00 -0.90
C LEU A 408 -14.70 11.23 0.48
N ASP A 409 -13.69 12.10 0.59
CA ASP A 409 -13.12 12.53 1.87
C ASP A 409 -14.21 13.07 2.80
N GLY A 410 -14.20 12.63 4.06
CA GLY A 410 -15.20 13.02 5.05
C GLY A 410 -16.57 12.36 4.89
N SER A 411 -16.73 11.39 3.96
CA SER A 411 -17.93 10.56 3.91
C SER A 411 -18.05 9.72 5.18
N PRO A 412 -19.26 9.57 5.76
CA PRO A 412 -19.46 8.75 6.95
C PRO A 412 -19.21 7.27 6.67
N PHE A 413 -18.75 6.54 7.68
CA PHE A 413 -18.70 5.09 7.62
C PHE A 413 -20.10 4.50 7.62
N GLY A 414 -20.34 3.48 6.80
CA GLY A 414 -21.66 2.86 6.58
C GLY A 414 -22.27 2.13 7.79
N GLY A 415 -21.55 2.10 8.94
CA GLY A 415 -22.01 1.43 10.16
C GLY A 415 -21.73 -0.08 10.17
N ILE A 416 -21.10 -0.57 11.25
CA ILE A 416 -20.67 -1.98 11.37
C ILE A 416 -21.85 -2.94 11.20
N ARG A 417 -22.96 -2.70 11.91
CA ARG A 417 -24.13 -3.59 11.86
C ARG A 417 -24.76 -3.64 10.46
N GLU A 418 -24.83 -2.51 9.80
CA GLU A 418 -25.40 -2.41 8.46
C GLU A 418 -24.52 -3.10 7.43
N ILE A 419 -23.20 -2.90 7.51
CA ILE A 419 -22.24 -3.59 6.64
C ILE A 419 -22.29 -5.10 6.87
N ASP A 420 -22.28 -5.57 8.13
CA ASP A 420 -22.38 -7.00 8.44
C ASP A 420 -23.69 -7.60 7.91
N ARG A 421 -24.81 -6.87 8.00
CA ARG A 421 -26.11 -7.27 7.44
C ARG A 421 -26.04 -7.44 5.90
N ARG A 422 -25.41 -6.50 5.20
CA ARG A 422 -25.21 -6.56 3.75
C ARG A 422 -24.28 -7.68 3.33
N LEU A 423 -23.21 -7.90 4.07
CA LEU A 423 -22.28 -9.02 3.82
C LEU A 423 -22.99 -10.37 4.01
N GLU A 424 -23.85 -10.49 5.02
CA GLU A 424 -24.65 -11.69 5.22
C GLU A 424 -25.69 -11.90 4.10
N ARG A 425 -26.30 -10.81 3.60
CA ARG A 425 -27.19 -10.85 2.43
C ARG A 425 -26.46 -11.39 1.19
N LEU A 426 -25.23 -10.94 0.94
CA LEU A 426 -24.38 -11.45 -0.14
C LEU A 426 -24.06 -12.93 0.03
N ARG A 427 -23.65 -13.36 1.24
CA ARG A 427 -23.34 -14.78 1.49
C ARG A 427 -24.53 -15.68 1.22
N ARG A 428 -25.72 -15.33 1.74
CA ARG A 428 -26.96 -16.10 1.50
C ARG A 428 -27.34 -16.12 0.04
N GLY A 429 -27.27 -14.96 -0.62
CA GLY A 429 -27.62 -14.84 -2.03
C GLY A 429 -26.68 -15.60 -2.97
N LEU A 430 -25.44 -15.83 -2.57
CA LEU A 430 -24.41 -16.49 -3.37
C LEU A 430 -24.08 -17.92 -2.92
N GLN A 431 -24.77 -18.43 -1.90
CA GLN A 431 -24.54 -19.78 -1.37
C GLN A 431 -24.61 -20.84 -2.49
N GLY A 432 -23.57 -21.67 -2.60
CA GLY A 432 -23.45 -22.71 -3.63
C GLY A 432 -23.25 -22.20 -5.07
N LYS A 433 -23.07 -20.89 -5.27
CA LYS A 433 -22.86 -20.26 -6.58
C LYS A 433 -21.50 -19.59 -6.72
N ALA A 434 -21.08 -18.83 -5.70
CA ALA A 434 -19.79 -18.14 -5.71
C ALA A 434 -19.21 -18.11 -4.29
N GLU A 435 -17.89 -18.05 -4.20
CA GLU A 435 -17.18 -17.86 -2.95
C GLU A 435 -17.20 -16.37 -2.57
N VAL A 436 -17.65 -16.03 -1.35
CA VAL A 436 -17.64 -14.65 -0.85
C VAL A 436 -16.55 -14.50 0.20
N ARG A 437 -15.59 -13.60 -0.06
CA ARG A 437 -14.44 -13.31 0.79
C ARG A 437 -14.51 -11.87 1.32
N PRO A 438 -15.24 -11.62 2.40
CA PRO A 438 -15.36 -10.28 2.95
C PRO A 438 -14.20 -9.95 3.88
N THR A 439 -13.85 -8.66 3.94
CA THR A 439 -13.04 -8.12 5.04
C THR A 439 -13.94 -7.70 6.22
N SER A 440 -13.36 -7.60 7.40
CA SER A 440 -14.09 -7.33 8.63
C SER A 440 -14.59 -5.88 8.70
N ALA A 441 -15.90 -5.69 8.91
CA ALA A 441 -16.49 -4.37 9.12
C ALA A 441 -15.94 -3.66 10.39
N ARG A 442 -15.54 -4.42 11.41
CA ARG A 442 -14.94 -3.88 12.64
C ARG A 442 -13.56 -3.28 12.36
N TRP A 443 -12.69 -4.00 11.63
CA TRP A 443 -11.37 -3.51 11.29
C TRP A 443 -11.40 -2.40 10.24
N ALA A 444 -12.34 -2.44 9.30
CA ALA A 444 -12.61 -1.33 8.39
C ALA A 444 -13.06 -0.06 9.13
N TRP A 445 -13.81 -0.19 10.23
CA TRP A 445 -14.14 0.94 11.08
C TRP A 445 -12.90 1.50 11.82
N VAL A 446 -11.99 0.66 12.30
CA VAL A 446 -10.72 1.11 12.89
C VAL A 446 -9.89 1.85 11.85
N GLU A 447 -9.76 1.27 10.65
CA GLU A 447 -9.09 1.91 9.51
C GLU A 447 -9.71 3.28 9.18
N TYR A 448 -11.05 3.37 9.15
CA TYR A 448 -11.78 4.62 8.92
C TYR A 448 -11.44 5.69 9.97
N MET A 449 -11.41 5.32 11.25
CA MET A 449 -11.05 6.25 12.32
C MET A 449 -9.62 6.79 12.12
N LEU A 450 -8.66 5.93 11.84
CA LEU A 450 -7.28 6.32 11.54
C LEU A 450 -7.17 7.15 10.25
N ALA A 451 -7.95 6.80 9.22
CA ALA A 451 -7.93 7.52 7.94
C ALA A 451 -8.53 8.93 8.02
N GLN A 452 -9.46 9.18 8.96
CA GLN A 452 -10.23 10.43 9.00
C GLN A 452 -9.93 11.33 10.20
N CYS A 453 -9.30 10.81 11.26
CA CYS A 453 -8.92 11.59 12.44
C CYS A 453 -7.45 12.06 12.36
N GLY A 454 -7.05 12.93 13.28
CA GLY A 454 -5.71 13.53 13.33
C GLY A 454 -4.72 12.75 14.20
N PRO A 455 -3.70 13.42 14.75
CA PRO A 455 -2.69 12.80 15.62
C PRO A 455 -3.26 12.13 16.87
N GLU A 456 -4.42 12.59 17.36
CA GLU A 456 -5.16 11.97 18.47
C GLU A 456 -5.55 10.52 18.19
N ALA A 457 -5.79 10.18 16.92
CA ALA A 457 -6.05 8.79 16.54
C ALA A 457 -4.80 7.91 16.64
N GLY A 458 -3.62 8.47 16.41
CA GLY A 458 -2.36 7.79 16.68
C GLY A 458 -2.19 7.50 18.17
N LEU A 459 -2.45 8.48 19.03
CA LEU A 459 -2.43 8.27 20.49
C LEU A 459 -3.47 7.25 20.95
N ALA A 460 -4.67 7.24 20.33
CA ALA A 460 -5.68 6.21 20.57
C ALA A 460 -5.18 4.81 20.14
N ALA A 461 -4.47 4.73 19.01
CA ALA A 461 -3.85 3.48 18.58
C ALA A 461 -2.85 2.95 19.60
N MET A 462 -2.01 3.81 20.17
CA MET A 462 -1.08 3.44 21.25
C MET A 462 -1.82 2.96 22.51
N ASP A 463 -2.90 3.63 22.91
CA ASP A 463 -3.70 3.21 24.08
C ASP A 463 -4.37 1.86 23.83
N ALA A 464 -4.91 1.63 22.63
CA ALA A 464 -5.49 0.36 22.23
C ALA A 464 -4.44 -0.76 22.19
N TRP A 465 -3.27 -0.48 21.63
CA TRP A 465 -2.13 -1.39 21.57
C TRP A 465 -1.68 -1.81 22.99
N ARG A 466 -1.50 -0.86 23.90
CA ARG A 466 -1.18 -1.14 25.32
C ARG A 466 -2.25 -1.98 26.02
N ALA A 467 -3.49 -1.87 25.60
CA ALA A 467 -4.63 -2.63 26.13
C ALA A 467 -4.86 -3.97 25.40
N GLY A 468 -3.87 -4.47 24.63
CA GLY A 468 -3.92 -5.77 23.94
C GLY A 468 -4.64 -5.77 22.59
N GLY A 469 -4.88 -4.61 21.98
CA GLY A 469 -5.30 -4.46 20.58
C GLY A 469 -6.69 -4.99 20.21
N SER A 470 -7.52 -5.41 21.18
CA SER A 470 -8.88 -5.90 20.89
C SER A 470 -9.77 -4.79 20.32
N PHE A 471 -10.78 -5.16 19.52
CA PHE A 471 -11.73 -4.17 18.99
C PHE A 471 -12.42 -3.33 20.09
N ALA A 472 -12.66 -3.91 21.27
CA ALA A 472 -13.19 -3.17 22.42
C ALA A 472 -12.17 -2.13 22.94
N ALA A 473 -10.88 -2.48 22.98
CA ALA A 473 -9.82 -1.57 23.35
C ALA A 473 -9.73 -0.38 22.37
N TRP A 474 -9.80 -0.64 21.06
CA TRP A 474 -9.84 0.41 20.03
C TRP A 474 -11.02 1.37 20.22
N LYS A 475 -12.23 0.84 20.40
CA LYS A 475 -13.41 1.68 20.63
C LYS A 475 -13.25 2.59 21.85
N LYS A 476 -12.76 2.01 22.96
CA LYS A 476 -12.53 2.74 24.20
C LYS A 476 -11.47 3.83 24.00
N ALA A 477 -10.38 3.51 23.33
CA ALA A 477 -9.28 4.43 23.09
C ALA A 477 -9.69 5.62 22.22
N PHE A 478 -10.37 5.39 21.09
CA PHE A 478 -10.87 6.48 20.24
C PHE A 478 -11.83 7.40 21.00
N ALA A 479 -12.75 6.84 21.81
CA ALA A 479 -13.67 7.62 22.61
C ALA A 479 -12.93 8.44 23.68
N ALA A 480 -11.96 7.84 24.38
CA ALA A 480 -11.17 8.52 25.42
C ALA A 480 -10.31 9.66 24.87
N ARG A 481 -9.84 9.55 23.62
CA ARG A 481 -9.06 10.60 22.93
C ARG A 481 -9.92 11.61 22.19
N GLY A 482 -11.26 11.49 22.25
CA GLY A 482 -12.17 12.41 21.56
C GLY A 482 -12.06 12.36 20.04
N CYS A 483 -11.58 11.23 19.48
CA CYS A 483 -11.45 11.07 18.04
C CYS A 483 -12.82 11.15 17.37
N THR A 484 -13.02 12.20 16.60
CA THR A 484 -14.26 12.42 15.85
C THR A 484 -13.89 12.71 14.40
N PRO A 485 -14.23 11.81 13.46
CA PRO A 485 -14.02 12.06 12.04
C PRO A 485 -14.69 13.35 11.60
N THR A 486 -13.97 14.20 10.89
CA THR A 486 -14.55 15.43 10.34
C THR A 486 -15.47 15.06 9.18
N LEU A 487 -16.76 15.00 9.44
CA LEU A 487 -17.76 14.75 8.40
C LEU A 487 -17.83 15.99 7.49
N ARG A 488 -17.35 15.83 6.28
CA ARG A 488 -17.54 16.81 5.22
C ARG A 488 -18.68 16.31 4.35
N ALA A 489 -19.92 16.48 4.84
CA ALA A 489 -21.11 16.02 4.16
C ALA A 489 -21.29 16.74 2.83
N ARG A 490 -20.77 16.21 1.76
CA ARG A 490 -21.26 16.43 0.41
C ARG A 490 -21.18 15.12 -0.35
N VAL A 491 -22.27 14.40 -0.33
CA VAL A 491 -22.54 13.46 -1.41
C VAL A 491 -22.69 14.32 -2.66
N PRO A 492 -21.92 14.09 -3.72
CA PRO A 492 -22.08 14.84 -4.95
C PRO A 492 -23.47 14.54 -5.53
N ASP A 493 -24.33 15.55 -5.60
CA ASP A 493 -25.56 15.53 -6.39
C ASP A 493 -25.26 15.73 -7.88
N GLY A 494 -24.27 15.03 -8.42
CA GLY A 494 -23.78 15.11 -9.79
C GLY A 494 -22.98 16.38 -10.13
N ARG A 495 -22.77 17.29 -9.19
CA ARG A 495 -21.95 18.50 -9.42
C ARG A 495 -20.51 18.26 -8.97
N ARG A 496 -19.54 18.59 -9.83
CA ARG A 496 -18.12 18.55 -9.54
C ARG A 496 -17.82 19.34 -8.26
N VAL A 497 -17.38 18.65 -7.22
CA VAL A 497 -16.79 19.32 -6.06
C VAL A 497 -15.41 19.82 -6.51
N SER A 498 -15.27 21.14 -6.67
CA SER A 498 -13.97 21.76 -6.80
C SER A 498 -13.28 21.72 -5.44
N THR A 499 -12.60 20.62 -5.15
CA THR A 499 -11.61 20.62 -4.08
C THR A 499 -10.35 21.25 -4.65
N GLU A 500 -9.91 22.38 -4.11
CA GLU A 500 -8.59 22.90 -4.39
C GLU A 500 -7.56 21.89 -3.90
N TRP A 501 -7.02 21.12 -4.82
CA TRP A 501 -5.93 20.20 -4.57
C TRP A 501 -4.66 21.01 -4.32
N PRO A 502 -3.80 20.60 -3.38
CA PRO A 502 -2.47 21.17 -3.32
C PRO A 502 -1.81 20.99 -4.68
N ARG A 503 -1.44 22.11 -5.29
CA ARG A 503 -0.80 22.15 -6.59
C ARG A 503 0.61 21.60 -6.47
N VAL A 504 0.96 20.71 -7.36
CA VAL A 504 2.36 20.37 -7.60
C VAL A 504 2.85 21.29 -8.70
N ASP A 505 3.99 21.91 -8.53
CA ASP A 505 4.68 22.77 -9.51
C ASP A 505 3.95 24.03 -9.96
N GLY A 506 3.01 24.55 -9.17
CA GLY A 506 2.32 25.81 -9.51
C GLY A 506 1.43 25.76 -10.76
N ARG A 507 1.27 24.61 -11.40
CA ARG A 507 0.36 24.44 -12.54
C ARG A 507 -0.99 23.89 -12.10
N PRO A 508 -2.12 24.42 -12.63
CA PRO A 508 -3.42 23.83 -12.39
C PRO A 508 -3.45 22.41 -12.94
N ALA A 509 -4.00 21.45 -12.16
CA ALA A 509 -4.30 20.14 -12.72
C ALA A 509 -5.17 20.34 -13.98
N ALA A 510 -4.74 19.79 -15.12
CA ALA A 510 -5.50 19.89 -16.35
C ALA A 510 -6.92 19.40 -16.11
N ALA A 511 -7.89 20.23 -16.45
CA ALA A 511 -9.28 19.79 -16.47
C ALA A 511 -9.39 18.57 -17.41
N PRO A 512 -10.13 17.51 -17.05
CA PRO A 512 -10.35 16.43 -17.99
C PRO A 512 -11.01 17.04 -19.24
N ALA A 513 -10.45 16.74 -20.42
CA ALA A 513 -11.09 17.02 -21.67
C ALA A 513 -12.52 16.45 -21.66
N ALA A 514 -13.45 17.25 -22.15
CA ALA A 514 -14.89 16.99 -22.19
C ALA A 514 -15.23 15.67 -22.91
#